data_4b73464ce5175249d88eaaf1f308de21
#
_entry.id   4b73464ce5175249d88eaaf1f308de21
#
_cell.length_a   1.000
_cell.length_b   1.000
_cell.length_c   1.000
_cell.angle_alpha   90.00
_cell.angle_beta   90.00
_cell.angle_gamma   90.00
#
_symmetry.space_group_name_H-M   'P 1'
#
loop_
_entity.id
_entity.type
_entity.pdbx_description
1 polymer ?
#
loop_
_entity_poly.entity_id
_entity_poly.type
_entity_poly.pdbx_seq_one_letter_code
_entity_poly.pdbx_strand_id
1 'polypeptide(L)'
;MGILKKLVTAAAIGVAVIGWTAGAQAADKRIALVVKALGIGFFEAAAKGAEEAAAELGDVEIIYTGPTDTTAEGQIEVINSLIAQKVDAIAVSANDTDALVPTLKKAMDRGIKVISWDSGVAKEGRQLHLNPSSNPLIGNMIIKLAADHLPDGGDVAVLSATSTSTNQNTWIDEMNKVLGNYAGINVVATVYGDDKADKSYTEAQGLMQAHPNLKAIIAPTSVGIVAAAQAVTDAGKTGEINVTGLGLPSEMAGHVDSGASKSFAIWNPIDLGYSAAMLSAALIDGAEAGAGAEIPMGRMGTLTLDDNMEGAMADPFVYDSSNIDDFKDIF
;
A
#
# COMPACT_ATOMS: atom_id res chain seq x y z
N MET A 1 80.48 -52.04 -20.10
CA MET A 1 80.18 -51.33 -18.87
C MET A 1 79.15 -50.30 -19.24
N GLY A 2 77.87 -50.64 -19.07
CA GLY A 2 76.72 -49.86 -19.51
C GLY A 2 76.00 -49.23 -18.33
N ILE A 3 75.72 -47.96 -18.44
CA ILE A 3 74.95 -47.20 -17.49
C ILE A 3 73.52 -47.10 -18.05
N LEU A 4 72.61 -47.73 -17.32
CA LEU A 4 71.18 -47.74 -17.62
C LEU A 4 70.55 -46.40 -17.10
N LYS A 5 70.03 -45.58 -18.03
CA LYS A 5 69.22 -44.39 -17.72
C LYS A 5 67.77 -44.79 -17.55
N LYS A 6 67.23 -44.64 -16.33
CA LYS A 6 65.78 -44.77 -16.09
C LYS A 6 65.11 -43.48 -16.49
N LEU A 7 64.18 -43.50 -17.42
CA LEU A 7 63.23 -42.44 -17.66
C LEU A 7 62.10 -42.57 -16.65
N VAL A 8 61.87 -41.51 -15.91
CA VAL A 8 60.69 -41.33 -15.07
C VAL A 8 59.68 -40.47 -15.84
N THR A 9 58.58 -41.09 -16.25
CA THR A 9 57.47 -40.40 -16.92
C THR A 9 56.55 -39.85 -15.82
N ALA A 10 56.49 -38.54 -15.65
CA ALA A 10 55.51 -37.86 -14.79
C ALA A 10 54.22 -37.68 -15.55
N ALA A 11 53.17 -38.39 -15.12
CA ALA A 11 51.81 -38.15 -15.61
C ALA A 11 51.20 -36.97 -14.88
N ALA A 12 51.01 -35.86 -15.56
CA ALA A 12 50.24 -34.71 -15.05
C ALA A 12 48.74 -34.97 -15.16
N ILE A 13 48.07 -35.25 -14.06
CA ILE A 13 46.60 -35.31 -13.99
C ILE A 13 46.07 -33.88 -13.93
N GLY A 14 45.59 -33.39 -15.07
CA GLY A 14 44.85 -32.12 -15.13
C GLY A 14 43.45 -32.27 -14.53
N VAL A 15 43.22 -31.72 -13.34
CA VAL A 15 41.89 -31.57 -12.80
C VAL A 15 41.24 -30.40 -13.49
N ALA A 16 40.31 -30.66 -14.41
CA ALA A 16 39.44 -29.67 -15.00
C ALA A 16 38.41 -29.27 -13.92
N VAL A 17 38.60 -28.13 -13.29
CA VAL A 17 37.58 -27.48 -12.44
C VAL A 17 36.56 -26.89 -13.42
N ILE A 18 35.46 -27.61 -13.66
CA ILE A 18 34.29 -27.07 -14.33
C ILE A 18 33.64 -26.13 -13.30
N GLY A 19 34.00 -24.85 -13.34
CA GLY A 19 33.32 -23.79 -12.61
C GLY A 19 31.91 -23.67 -13.22
N TRP A 20 30.92 -24.11 -12.46
CA TRP A 20 29.55 -23.72 -12.71
C TRP A 20 29.44 -22.24 -12.31
N THR A 21 29.58 -21.36 -13.29
CA THR A 21 29.04 -20.02 -13.18
C THR A 21 27.53 -20.18 -13.23
N ALA A 22 26.88 -20.16 -12.09
CA ALA A 22 25.46 -19.88 -12.06
C ALA A 22 25.32 -18.45 -12.62
N GLY A 23 25.06 -18.37 -13.93
CA GLY A 23 24.64 -17.14 -14.56
C GLY A 23 23.37 -16.71 -13.84
N ALA A 24 23.36 -15.54 -13.22
CA ALA A 24 22.13 -14.92 -12.83
C ALA A 24 21.27 -14.84 -14.09
N GLN A 25 20.23 -15.66 -14.15
CA GLN A 25 19.24 -15.61 -15.23
C GLN A 25 18.58 -14.26 -15.09
N ALA A 26 18.62 -13.42 -16.11
CA ALA A 26 17.84 -12.19 -16.13
C ALA A 26 16.37 -12.59 -15.93
N ALA A 27 15.65 -11.88 -15.06
CA ALA A 27 14.24 -12.13 -14.87
C ALA A 27 13.50 -11.99 -16.21
N ASP A 28 12.65 -12.96 -16.51
CA ASP A 28 11.90 -12.98 -17.78
C ASP A 28 10.74 -11.98 -17.78
N LYS A 29 10.28 -11.57 -16.59
CA LYS A 29 9.13 -10.65 -16.38
C LYS A 29 9.55 -9.47 -15.52
N ARG A 30 9.21 -8.26 -15.94
CA ARG A 30 9.50 -7.01 -15.24
C ARG A 30 8.20 -6.34 -14.81
N ILE A 31 7.92 -6.31 -13.53
CA ILE A 31 6.71 -5.75 -12.94
C ILE A 31 7.07 -4.45 -12.20
N ALA A 32 6.51 -3.33 -12.64
CA ALA A 32 6.68 -2.06 -11.96
C ALA A 32 5.61 -1.88 -10.88
N LEU A 33 6.04 -1.79 -9.62
CA LEU A 33 5.18 -1.42 -8.48
C LEU A 33 5.25 0.09 -8.30
N VAL A 34 4.26 0.80 -8.85
CA VAL A 34 4.21 2.27 -8.83
C VAL A 34 3.37 2.73 -7.65
N VAL A 35 4.00 3.48 -6.75
CA VAL A 35 3.39 3.98 -5.52
C VAL A 35 2.99 5.46 -5.63
N LYS A 36 2.17 5.96 -4.69
CA LYS A 36 1.73 7.36 -4.65
C LYS A 36 2.89 8.32 -4.47
N ALA A 37 3.80 7.99 -3.56
CA ALA A 37 5.08 8.67 -3.36
C ALA A 37 6.08 7.72 -2.70
N LEU A 38 7.37 7.91 -2.98
CA LEU A 38 8.46 7.18 -2.33
C LEU A 38 8.64 7.66 -0.88
N GLY A 39 9.18 6.79 -0.01
CA GLY A 39 9.50 7.11 1.37
C GLY A 39 8.30 7.07 2.34
N ILE A 40 7.17 6.51 1.95
CA ILE A 40 6.03 6.26 2.82
C ILE A 40 6.11 4.82 3.33
N GLY A 41 6.15 4.63 4.66
CA GLY A 41 6.33 3.31 5.30
C GLY A 41 5.37 2.23 4.81
N PHE A 42 4.11 2.58 4.56
CA PHE A 42 3.11 1.67 3.98
C PHE A 42 3.58 1.08 2.63
N PHE A 43 4.11 1.91 1.73
CA PHE A 43 4.55 1.46 0.42
C PHE A 43 5.89 0.72 0.47
N GLU A 44 6.77 1.08 1.42
CA GLU A 44 8.01 0.32 1.67
C GLU A 44 7.70 -1.10 2.16
N ALA A 45 6.69 -1.27 3.02
CA ALA A 45 6.22 -2.58 3.45
C ALA A 45 5.58 -3.36 2.29
N ALA A 46 4.78 -2.71 1.43
CA ALA A 46 4.21 -3.34 0.25
C ALA A 46 5.29 -3.80 -0.75
N ALA A 47 6.37 -3.02 -0.92
CA ALA A 47 7.49 -3.41 -1.76
C ALA A 47 8.16 -4.71 -1.29
N LYS A 48 8.33 -4.90 0.04
CA LYS A 48 8.83 -6.18 0.59
C LYS A 48 7.96 -7.36 0.15
N GLY A 49 6.63 -7.20 0.23
CA GLY A 49 5.70 -8.23 -0.20
C GLY A 49 5.80 -8.55 -1.69
N ALA A 50 5.96 -7.54 -2.53
CA ALA A 50 6.16 -7.74 -3.96
C ALA A 50 7.47 -8.48 -4.26
N GLU A 51 8.56 -8.18 -3.52
CA GLU A 51 9.83 -8.89 -3.62
C GLU A 51 9.71 -10.36 -3.15
N GLU A 52 8.90 -10.63 -2.10
CA GLU A 52 8.60 -11.99 -1.67
C GLU A 52 7.87 -12.77 -2.77
N ALA A 53 6.90 -12.15 -3.46
CA ALA A 53 6.22 -12.76 -4.60
C ALA A 53 7.19 -13.04 -5.76
N ALA A 54 8.09 -12.11 -6.07
CA ALA A 54 9.10 -12.30 -7.09
C ALA A 54 10.05 -13.45 -6.76
N ALA A 55 10.47 -13.57 -5.51
CA ALA A 55 11.30 -14.67 -5.03
C ALA A 55 10.59 -16.04 -5.14
N GLU A 56 9.28 -16.08 -4.87
CA GLU A 56 8.46 -17.29 -4.99
C GLU A 56 8.28 -17.69 -6.46
N LEU A 57 8.02 -16.74 -7.35
CA LEU A 57 7.83 -16.95 -8.79
C LEU A 57 9.15 -17.32 -9.51
N GLY A 58 10.28 -16.74 -9.10
CA GLY A 58 11.62 -17.06 -9.56
C GLY A 58 12.02 -16.47 -10.90
N ASP A 59 11.08 -15.95 -11.69
CA ASP A 59 11.28 -15.36 -13.03
C ASP A 59 10.83 -13.89 -13.11
N VAL A 60 10.56 -13.24 -11.99
CA VAL A 60 10.05 -11.87 -11.89
C VAL A 60 11.09 -10.93 -11.28
N GLU A 61 11.24 -9.75 -11.88
CA GLU A 61 11.92 -8.58 -11.31
C GLU A 61 10.89 -7.54 -10.89
N ILE A 62 10.94 -7.07 -9.64
CA ILE A 62 10.12 -5.94 -9.16
C ILE A 62 10.89 -4.63 -9.35
N ILE A 63 10.25 -3.68 -10.01
CA ILE A 63 10.73 -2.30 -10.12
C ILE A 63 9.88 -1.44 -9.18
N TYR A 64 10.34 -1.28 -7.93
CA TYR A 64 9.71 -0.37 -6.98
C TYR A 64 10.02 1.07 -7.36
N THR A 65 8.99 1.88 -7.63
CA THR A 65 9.15 3.25 -8.10
C THR A 65 7.92 4.11 -7.83
N GLY A 66 8.11 5.42 -7.87
CA GLY A 66 7.04 6.41 -7.70
C GLY A 66 7.61 7.81 -7.78
N PRO A 67 6.77 8.83 -7.75
CA PRO A 67 7.21 10.21 -7.60
C PRO A 67 7.69 10.48 -6.17
N THR A 68 8.28 11.64 -5.94
CA THR A 68 8.65 12.13 -4.60
C THR A 68 7.50 12.85 -3.90
N ASP A 69 6.50 13.28 -4.66
CA ASP A 69 5.31 13.98 -4.18
C ASP A 69 4.04 13.25 -4.65
N THR A 70 2.98 13.34 -3.88
CA THR A 70 1.68 12.69 -4.14
C THR A 70 0.90 13.43 -5.23
N THR A 71 1.45 13.52 -6.44
CA THR A 71 0.85 14.19 -7.59
C THR A 71 0.59 13.24 -8.77
N ALA A 72 -0.48 13.47 -9.51
CA ALA A 72 -0.78 12.72 -10.73
C ALA A 72 0.27 12.95 -11.81
N GLU A 73 0.76 14.18 -11.96
CA GLU A 73 1.79 14.56 -12.92
C GLU A 73 3.08 13.77 -12.70
N GLY A 74 3.54 13.68 -11.44
CA GLY A 74 4.73 12.88 -11.10
C GLY A 74 4.55 11.41 -11.44
N GLN A 75 3.37 10.84 -11.19
CA GLN A 75 3.10 9.45 -11.59
C GLN A 75 3.04 9.28 -13.11
N ILE A 76 2.48 10.22 -13.86
CA ILE A 76 2.45 10.21 -15.33
C ILE A 76 3.87 10.18 -15.90
N GLU A 77 4.82 10.95 -15.35
CA GLU A 77 6.22 10.94 -15.76
C GLU A 77 6.86 9.58 -15.51
N VAL A 78 6.66 8.99 -14.32
CA VAL A 78 7.15 7.65 -13.97
C VAL A 78 6.58 6.60 -14.93
N ILE A 79 5.26 6.59 -15.15
CA ILE A 79 4.58 5.62 -16.03
C ILE A 79 5.09 5.76 -17.47
N ASN A 80 5.29 6.98 -18.00
CA ASN A 80 5.86 7.17 -19.33
C ASN A 80 7.28 6.61 -19.45
N SER A 81 8.11 6.74 -18.40
CA SER A 81 9.44 6.13 -18.34
C SER A 81 9.37 4.61 -18.38
N LEU A 82 8.46 3.99 -17.62
CA LEU A 82 8.24 2.54 -17.60
C LEU A 82 7.76 2.01 -18.96
N ILE A 83 6.86 2.74 -19.64
CA ILE A 83 6.43 2.43 -21.01
C ILE A 83 7.62 2.44 -21.98
N ALA A 84 8.54 3.41 -21.86
CA ALA A 84 9.73 3.49 -22.69
C ALA A 84 10.72 2.34 -22.40
N GLN A 85 10.79 1.89 -21.15
CA GLN A 85 11.58 0.74 -20.71
C GLN A 85 10.97 -0.61 -21.11
N LYS A 86 9.72 -0.62 -21.61
CA LYS A 86 8.97 -1.82 -22.03
C LYS A 86 8.88 -2.86 -20.89
N VAL A 87 8.44 -2.43 -19.70
CA VAL A 87 8.10 -3.35 -18.61
C VAL A 87 6.91 -4.23 -19.03
N ASP A 88 6.76 -5.41 -18.42
CA ASP A 88 5.68 -6.34 -18.78
C ASP A 88 4.38 -6.01 -18.08
N ALA A 89 4.47 -5.46 -16.85
CA ALA A 89 3.29 -4.96 -16.12
C ALA A 89 3.58 -3.70 -15.33
N ILE A 90 2.50 -2.93 -15.09
CA ILE A 90 2.45 -1.78 -14.20
C ILE A 90 1.33 -2.02 -13.20
N ALA A 91 1.70 -2.14 -11.90
CA ALA A 91 0.80 -2.16 -10.78
C ALA A 91 0.84 -0.77 -10.11
N VAL A 92 -0.21 0.03 -10.22
CA VAL A 92 -0.22 1.42 -9.74
C VAL A 92 -1.18 1.64 -8.58
N SER A 93 -0.69 2.26 -7.49
CA SER A 93 -1.52 2.90 -6.48
C SER A 93 -1.63 4.39 -6.84
N ALA A 94 -2.83 4.83 -7.26
CA ALA A 94 -3.00 6.08 -7.98
C ALA A 94 -3.21 7.30 -7.06
N ASN A 95 -2.66 8.42 -7.46
CA ASN A 95 -2.90 9.73 -6.83
C ASN A 95 -4.20 10.42 -7.32
N ASP A 96 -4.72 9.98 -8.46
CA ASP A 96 -5.93 10.55 -9.06
C ASP A 96 -6.67 9.48 -9.87
N THR A 97 -8.01 9.52 -9.84
CA THR A 97 -8.88 8.53 -10.48
C THR A 97 -8.76 8.56 -12.00
N ASP A 98 -8.71 9.74 -12.60
CA ASP A 98 -8.90 9.96 -14.05
C ASP A 98 -7.63 10.42 -14.77
N ALA A 99 -6.79 11.22 -14.09
CA ALA A 99 -5.63 11.85 -14.72
C ALA A 99 -4.61 10.85 -15.30
N LEU A 100 -4.49 9.65 -14.71
CA LEU A 100 -3.57 8.63 -15.17
C LEU A 100 -4.11 7.81 -16.36
N VAL A 101 -5.43 7.81 -16.57
CA VAL A 101 -6.10 6.94 -17.56
C VAL A 101 -5.48 7.04 -18.97
N PRO A 102 -5.24 8.23 -19.55
CA PRO A 102 -4.68 8.32 -20.90
C PRO A 102 -3.29 7.63 -21.01
N THR A 103 -2.46 7.79 -19.99
CA THR A 103 -1.10 7.22 -19.97
C THR A 103 -1.14 5.71 -19.75
N LEU A 104 -2.03 5.21 -18.88
CA LEU A 104 -2.21 3.78 -18.65
C LEU A 104 -2.82 3.07 -19.86
N LYS A 105 -3.77 3.69 -20.57
CA LYS A 105 -4.28 3.18 -21.87
C LYS A 105 -3.15 3.06 -22.89
N LYS A 106 -2.27 4.05 -22.98
CA LYS A 106 -1.07 3.97 -23.84
C LYS A 106 -0.15 2.80 -23.46
N ALA A 107 -0.04 2.46 -22.17
CA ALA A 107 0.70 1.27 -21.73
C ALA A 107 0.01 -0.01 -22.19
N MET A 108 -1.30 -0.14 -22.00
CA MET A 108 -2.08 -1.30 -22.44
C MET A 108 -2.07 -1.48 -23.96
N ASP A 109 -2.16 -0.38 -24.74
CA ASP A 109 -2.05 -0.40 -26.21
C ASP A 109 -0.69 -0.93 -26.72
N ARG A 110 0.33 -0.92 -25.86
CA ARG A 110 1.66 -1.48 -26.13
C ARG A 110 1.85 -2.89 -25.58
N GLY A 111 0.79 -3.50 -25.07
CA GLY A 111 0.80 -4.86 -24.54
C GLY A 111 1.24 -4.97 -23.08
N ILE A 112 1.52 -3.86 -22.39
CA ILE A 112 1.86 -3.85 -20.97
C ILE A 112 0.60 -4.16 -20.16
N LYS A 113 0.69 -5.11 -19.23
CA LYS A 113 -0.42 -5.39 -18.32
C LYS A 113 -0.55 -4.26 -17.29
N VAL A 114 -1.77 -3.83 -17.01
CA VAL A 114 -2.01 -2.73 -16.06
C VAL A 114 -3.04 -3.16 -15.03
N ILE A 115 -2.63 -3.12 -13.76
CA ILE A 115 -3.54 -3.22 -12.63
C ILE A 115 -3.45 -1.96 -11.78
N SER A 116 -4.51 -1.63 -11.06
CA SER A 116 -4.41 -0.74 -9.91
C SER A 116 -4.56 -1.52 -8.61
N TRP A 117 -3.94 -1.04 -7.55
CA TRP A 117 -3.98 -1.63 -6.22
C TRP A 117 -4.02 -0.52 -5.18
N ASP A 118 -4.52 -0.80 -3.96
CA ASP A 118 -4.69 0.20 -2.90
C ASP A 118 -5.59 1.37 -3.33
N SER A 119 -5.10 2.27 -4.15
CA SER A 119 -5.81 3.42 -4.70
C SER A 119 -6.04 3.23 -6.20
N GLY A 120 -7.31 3.20 -6.61
CA GLY A 120 -7.71 2.83 -7.96
C GLY A 120 -7.62 3.97 -8.98
N VAL A 121 -7.59 3.58 -10.26
CA VAL A 121 -7.91 4.45 -11.39
C VAL A 121 -9.25 4.04 -11.98
N ALA A 122 -9.87 4.89 -12.79
CA ALA A 122 -11.07 4.56 -13.52
C ALA A 122 -10.88 3.28 -14.36
N LYS A 123 -11.97 2.53 -14.54
CA LYS A 123 -11.99 1.19 -15.16
C LYS A 123 -11.27 1.14 -16.52
N GLU A 124 -11.37 2.21 -17.29
CA GLU A 124 -10.74 2.33 -18.62
C GLU A 124 -9.21 2.38 -18.57
N GLY A 125 -8.63 2.68 -17.43
CA GLY A 125 -7.16 2.78 -17.22
C GLY A 125 -6.51 1.51 -16.69
N ARG A 126 -7.26 0.42 -16.47
CA ARG A 126 -6.78 -0.80 -15.83
C ARG A 126 -7.48 -2.06 -16.35
N GLN A 127 -6.87 -3.23 -16.14
CA GLN A 127 -7.52 -4.51 -16.37
C GLN A 127 -8.27 -5.00 -15.12
N LEU A 128 -7.69 -4.80 -13.92
CA LEU A 128 -8.34 -5.08 -12.64
C LEU A 128 -7.88 -4.10 -11.55
N HIS A 129 -8.62 -4.07 -10.45
CA HIS A 129 -8.25 -3.36 -9.24
C HIS A 129 -8.26 -4.30 -8.02
N LEU A 130 -7.16 -4.26 -7.27
CA LEU A 130 -7.04 -4.93 -5.99
C LEU A 130 -7.32 -3.93 -4.87
N ASN A 131 -8.50 -3.97 -4.30
CA ASN A 131 -8.82 -3.26 -3.06
C ASN A 131 -8.11 -3.96 -1.89
N PRO A 132 -7.54 -3.22 -0.93
CA PRO A 132 -6.94 -3.82 0.26
C PRO A 132 -7.99 -4.55 1.11
N SER A 133 -9.19 -3.99 1.19
CA SER A 133 -10.38 -4.57 1.81
C SER A 133 -11.64 -4.05 1.11
N SER A 134 -12.81 -4.51 1.52
CA SER A 134 -14.08 -3.98 1.05
C SER A 134 -14.22 -2.50 1.44
N ASN A 135 -14.48 -1.62 0.45
CA ASN A 135 -14.63 -0.19 0.69
C ASN A 135 -15.73 0.14 1.72
N PRO A 136 -16.94 -0.49 1.69
CA PRO A 136 -17.93 -0.30 2.75
C PRO A 136 -17.43 -0.72 4.14
N LEU A 137 -16.63 -1.79 4.24
CA LEU A 137 -16.08 -2.24 5.51
C LEU A 137 -15.06 -1.21 6.04
N ILE A 138 -14.17 -0.70 5.20
CA ILE A 138 -13.20 0.33 5.61
C ILE A 138 -13.93 1.60 6.05
N GLY A 139 -14.90 2.09 5.26
CA GLY A 139 -15.67 3.28 5.61
C GLY A 139 -16.41 3.14 6.94
N ASN A 140 -17.03 1.99 7.18
CA ASN A 140 -17.65 1.71 8.47
C ASN A 140 -16.62 1.58 9.61
N MET A 141 -15.44 0.97 9.34
CA MET A 141 -14.40 0.78 10.34
C MET A 141 -13.85 2.11 10.87
N ILE A 142 -13.52 3.06 9.99
CA ILE A 142 -12.90 4.32 10.41
C ILE A 142 -13.83 5.17 11.30
N ILE A 143 -15.15 5.18 11.06
CA ILE A 143 -16.08 5.87 11.94
C ILE A 143 -16.35 5.08 13.22
N LYS A 144 -16.43 3.76 13.13
CA LYS A 144 -16.62 2.88 14.29
C LYS A 144 -15.51 3.03 15.31
N LEU A 145 -14.26 3.07 14.87
CA LEU A 145 -13.08 3.27 15.73
C LEU A 145 -13.16 4.58 16.54
N ALA A 146 -13.71 5.64 15.96
CA ALA A 146 -13.97 6.89 16.71
C ALA A 146 -15.15 6.73 17.67
N ALA A 147 -16.26 6.19 17.20
CA ALA A 147 -17.50 6.05 17.96
C ALA A 147 -17.36 5.12 19.18
N ASP A 148 -16.60 4.03 19.08
CA ASP A 148 -16.35 3.07 20.17
C ASP A 148 -15.72 3.76 21.40
N HIS A 149 -15.05 4.90 21.21
CA HIS A 149 -14.44 5.70 22.27
C HIS A 149 -15.21 7.00 22.61
N LEU A 150 -16.36 7.20 21.99
CA LEU A 150 -17.23 8.37 22.16
C LEU A 150 -18.69 7.93 22.43
N PRO A 151 -18.96 7.24 23.55
CA PRO A 151 -20.29 6.68 23.83
C PRO A 151 -21.40 7.74 23.93
N ASP A 152 -21.05 8.97 24.30
CA ASP A 152 -21.97 10.11 24.37
C ASP A 152 -21.98 10.94 23.07
N GLY A 153 -21.27 10.47 22.01
CA GLY A 153 -21.06 11.23 20.79
C GLY A 153 -20.02 12.33 20.94
N GLY A 154 -19.92 13.19 19.94
CA GLY A 154 -19.00 14.33 19.93
C GLY A 154 -18.62 14.77 18.52
N ASP A 155 -17.94 15.91 18.46
CA ASP A 155 -17.39 16.45 17.23
C ASP A 155 -16.14 15.66 16.84
N VAL A 156 -16.10 15.18 15.58
CA VAL A 156 -14.96 14.51 14.98
C VAL A 156 -14.55 15.22 13.68
N ALA A 157 -13.29 15.17 13.34
CA ALA A 157 -12.80 15.71 12.07
C ALA A 157 -12.06 14.63 11.27
N VAL A 158 -12.01 14.76 9.94
CA VAL A 158 -11.27 13.87 9.06
C VAL A 158 -10.02 14.58 8.57
N LEU A 159 -8.87 13.91 8.70
CA LEU A 159 -7.59 14.31 8.10
C LEU A 159 -7.22 13.29 7.02
N SER A 160 -7.45 13.64 5.77
CA SER A 160 -7.17 12.79 4.60
C SER A 160 -5.83 13.11 3.95
N ALA A 161 -5.43 12.31 2.94
CA ALA A 161 -4.25 12.58 2.12
C ALA A 161 -4.47 13.75 1.15
N THR A 162 -4.53 13.52 -0.14
CA THR A 162 -4.87 14.55 -1.13
C THR A 162 -6.37 14.58 -1.41
N SER A 163 -6.88 15.72 -1.87
CA SER A 163 -8.28 15.85 -2.27
C SER A 163 -8.65 14.99 -3.49
N THR A 164 -7.65 14.49 -4.23
CA THR A 164 -7.82 13.60 -5.39
C THR A 164 -7.57 12.13 -5.07
N SER A 165 -7.22 11.77 -3.84
CA SER A 165 -6.90 10.39 -3.43
C SER A 165 -8.11 9.48 -3.58
N THR A 166 -8.12 8.62 -4.58
CA THR A 166 -9.28 7.78 -4.96
C THR A 166 -9.78 6.92 -3.81
N ASN A 167 -8.87 6.15 -3.17
CA ASN A 167 -9.22 5.22 -2.09
C ASN A 167 -9.81 5.97 -0.88
N GLN A 168 -9.14 7.01 -0.41
CA GLN A 168 -9.57 7.72 0.79
C GLN A 168 -10.89 8.47 0.58
N ASN A 169 -11.09 9.08 -0.59
CA ASN A 169 -12.37 9.68 -0.94
C ASN A 169 -13.49 8.63 -0.93
N THR A 170 -13.26 7.45 -1.52
CA THR A 170 -14.21 6.34 -1.50
C THR A 170 -14.52 5.90 -0.05
N TRP A 171 -13.51 5.75 0.80
CA TRP A 171 -13.73 5.33 2.21
C TRP A 171 -14.47 6.39 3.02
N ILE A 172 -14.19 7.68 2.79
CA ILE A 172 -14.93 8.80 3.42
C ILE A 172 -16.39 8.82 2.94
N ASP A 173 -16.64 8.57 1.67
CA ASP A 173 -18.00 8.47 1.13
C ASP A 173 -18.76 7.28 1.75
N GLU A 174 -18.12 6.11 1.88
CA GLU A 174 -18.72 4.96 2.55
C GLU A 174 -18.96 5.22 4.05
N MET A 175 -18.03 5.89 4.73
CA MET A 175 -18.21 6.36 6.10
C MET A 175 -19.45 7.24 6.23
N ASN A 176 -19.62 8.21 5.32
CA ASN A 176 -20.76 9.13 5.34
C ASN A 176 -22.10 8.41 5.13
N LYS A 177 -22.14 7.34 4.33
CA LYS A 177 -23.37 6.52 4.15
C LYS A 177 -23.84 5.85 5.43
N VAL A 178 -22.92 5.50 6.32
CA VAL A 178 -23.23 4.79 7.57
C VAL A 178 -23.20 5.69 8.81
N LEU A 179 -22.81 6.97 8.67
CA LEU A 179 -22.67 7.91 9.78
C LEU A 179 -23.95 8.01 10.64
N GLY A 180 -25.12 7.91 10.02
CA GLY A 180 -26.42 7.93 10.73
C GLY A 180 -26.62 6.77 11.71
N ASN A 181 -25.84 5.71 11.65
CA ASN A 181 -25.86 4.59 12.59
C ASN A 181 -25.07 4.88 13.89
N TYR A 182 -24.30 5.97 13.91
CA TYR A 182 -23.45 6.38 15.03
C TYR A 182 -24.02 7.64 15.70
N ALA A 183 -25.01 7.43 16.54
CA ALA A 183 -25.76 8.53 17.17
C ALA A 183 -24.84 9.48 17.95
N GLY A 184 -25.03 10.78 17.73
CA GLY A 184 -24.26 11.83 18.41
C GLY A 184 -22.87 12.11 17.83
N ILE A 185 -22.38 11.33 16.88
CA ILE A 185 -21.14 11.66 16.16
C ILE A 185 -21.42 12.71 15.09
N ASN A 186 -20.64 13.78 15.12
CA ASN A 186 -20.77 14.90 14.20
C ASN A 186 -19.45 15.17 13.48
N VAL A 187 -19.39 14.95 12.17
CA VAL A 187 -18.20 15.25 11.36
C VAL A 187 -18.20 16.75 11.05
N VAL A 188 -17.31 17.50 11.70
CA VAL A 188 -17.28 18.98 11.63
C VAL A 188 -16.40 19.53 10.51
N ALA A 189 -15.40 18.76 10.07
CA ALA A 189 -14.48 19.17 9.00
C ALA A 189 -13.80 17.98 8.32
N THR A 190 -13.37 18.18 7.07
CA THR A 190 -12.40 17.33 6.37
C THR A 190 -11.27 18.22 5.88
N VAL A 191 -10.02 17.87 6.21
CA VAL A 191 -8.81 18.56 5.78
C VAL A 191 -7.86 17.60 5.09
N TYR A 192 -6.86 18.11 4.37
CA TYR A 192 -5.98 17.32 3.51
C TYR A 192 -4.50 17.60 3.79
N GLY A 193 -3.80 16.59 4.29
CA GLY A 193 -2.37 16.64 4.63
C GLY A 193 -1.42 16.28 3.50
N ASP A 194 -1.93 15.91 2.31
CA ASP A 194 -1.19 15.51 1.09
C ASP A 194 -0.21 14.33 1.32
N ASP A 195 -0.47 13.47 2.31
CA ASP A 195 0.46 12.44 2.80
C ASP A 195 1.86 13.00 3.13
N LYS A 196 1.91 14.26 3.58
CA LYS A 196 3.11 14.94 4.09
C LYS A 196 2.99 15.14 5.59
N ALA A 197 3.99 14.70 6.34
CA ALA A 197 3.96 14.72 7.81
C ALA A 197 3.81 16.15 8.36
N ASP A 198 4.57 17.12 7.82
CA ASP A 198 4.55 18.51 8.25
C ASP A 198 3.22 19.20 7.96
N LYS A 199 2.64 18.96 6.77
CA LYS A 199 1.31 19.48 6.42
C LYS A 199 0.22 18.83 7.25
N SER A 200 0.22 17.50 7.40
CA SER A 200 -0.75 16.77 8.22
C SER A 200 -0.71 17.23 9.69
N TYR A 201 0.48 17.48 10.22
CA TYR A 201 0.66 18.04 11.56
C TYR A 201 0.04 19.44 11.68
N THR A 202 0.30 20.32 10.70
CA THR A 202 -0.25 21.68 10.66
C THR A 202 -1.78 21.66 10.54
N GLU A 203 -2.34 20.79 9.70
CA GLU A 203 -3.79 20.62 9.55
C GLU A 203 -4.42 20.12 10.84
N ALA A 204 -3.80 19.17 11.55
CA ALA A 204 -4.29 18.69 12.84
C ALA A 204 -4.30 19.82 13.90
N GLN A 205 -3.26 20.66 13.93
CA GLN A 205 -3.25 21.85 14.80
C GLN A 205 -4.37 22.83 14.43
N GLY A 206 -4.59 23.07 13.14
CA GLY A 206 -5.68 23.91 12.63
C GLY A 206 -7.05 23.40 13.05
N LEU A 207 -7.29 22.08 12.98
CA LEU A 207 -8.52 21.45 13.44
C LEU A 207 -8.77 21.70 14.94
N MET A 208 -7.75 21.51 15.78
CA MET A 208 -7.85 21.72 17.22
C MET A 208 -8.14 23.20 17.60
N GLN A 209 -7.62 24.13 16.81
CA GLN A 209 -7.86 25.57 16.99
C GLN A 209 -9.27 25.99 16.54
N ALA A 210 -9.70 25.48 15.37
CA ALA A 210 -10.99 25.84 14.77
C ALA A 210 -12.17 25.17 15.50
N HIS A 211 -11.95 23.99 16.09
CA HIS A 211 -12.98 23.18 16.72
C HIS A 211 -12.63 22.86 18.19
N PRO A 212 -12.83 23.80 19.13
CA PRO A 212 -12.41 23.62 20.54
C PRO A 212 -13.10 22.43 21.25
N ASN A 213 -14.23 21.97 20.73
CA ASN A 213 -14.96 20.82 21.26
C ASN A 213 -14.60 19.48 20.57
N LEU A 214 -13.59 19.47 19.69
CA LEU A 214 -13.15 18.28 18.95
C LEU A 214 -12.82 17.14 19.91
N LYS A 215 -13.34 15.95 19.63
CA LYS A 215 -13.17 14.73 20.42
C LYS A 215 -12.33 13.68 19.73
N ALA A 216 -12.32 13.66 18.40
CA ALA A 216 -11.47 12.75 17.65
C ALA A 216 -11.03 13.33 16.31
N ILE A 217 -9.86 12.87 15.84
CA ILE A 217 -9.38 13.02 14.46
C ILE A 217 -9.34 11.65 13.83
N ILE A 218 -10.08 11.47 12.74
CA ILE A 218 -10.10 10.26 11.93
C ILE A 218 -9.14 10.48 10.76
N ALA A 219 -8.04 9.75 10.72
CA ALA A 219 -7.06 9.85 9.64
C ALA A 219 -6.96 8.52 8.86
N PRO A 220 -7.65 8.40 7.70
CA PRO A 220 -7.56 7.21 6.85
C PRO A 220 -6.26 7.19 6.03
N THR A 221 -5.14 7.60 6.61
CA THR A 221 -3.81 7.73 6.01
C THR A 221 -2.72 7.39 7.03
N SER A 222 -1.75 6.54 6.66
CA SER A 222 -0.66 6.13 7.54
C SER A 222 0.24 7.30 7.95
N VAL A 223 0.45 8.26 7.06
CA VAL A 223 1.22 9.48 7.37
C VAL A 223 0.42 10.44 8.25
N GLY A 224 -0.84 10.66 7.90
CA GLY A 224 -1.70 11.63 8.60
C GLY A 224 -2.01 11.23 10.04
N ILE A 225 -2.21 9.94 10.32
CA ILE A 225 -2.55 9.45 11.66
C ILE A 225 -1.39 9.68 12.65
N VAL A 226 -0.16 9.41 12.22
CA VAL A 226 1.06 9.64 13.02
C VAL A 226 1.24 11.13 13.31
N ALA A 227 1.13 11.96 12.28
CA ALA A 227 1.27 13.40 12.41
C ALA A 227 0.19 14.04 13.30
N ALA A 228 -1.05 13.56 13.17
CA ALA A 228 -2.16 14.02 14.02
C ALA A 228 -1.96 13.61 15.50
N ALA A 229 -1.52 12.37 15.74
CA ALA A 229 -1.25 11.88 17.09
C ALA A 229 -0.10 12.67 17.75
N GLN A 230 0.94 13.01 16.99
CA GLN A 230 2.02 13.88 17.47
C GLN A 230 1.49 15.29 17.77
N ALA A 231 0.66 15.88 16.90
CA ALA A 231 0.11 17.22 17.09
C ALA A 231 -0.80 17.29 18.34
N VAL A 232 -1.60 16.25 18.59
CA VAL A 232 -2.43 16.13 19.81
C VAL A 232 -1.57 16.03 21.06
N THR A 233 -0.48 15.25 21.00
CA THR A 233 0.48 15.11 22.11
C THR A 233 1.17 16.43 22.42
N ASP A 234 1.70 17.13 21.43
CA ASP A 234 2.40 18.41 21.61
C ASP A 234 1.48 19.53 22.09
N ALA A 235 0.19 19.48 21.72
CA ALA A 235 -0.82 20.39 22.22
C ALA A 235 -1.28 20.08 23.68
N GLY A 236 -0.77 18.99 24.29
CA GLY A 236 -1.18 18.56 25.63
C GLY A 236 -2.64 18.07 25.71
N LYS A 237 -3.20 17.60 24.59
CA LYS A 237 -4.59 17.14 24.45
C LYS A 237 -4.75 15.62 24.44
N THR A 238 -3.70 14.90 24.79
CA THR A 238 -3.74 13.44 24.97
C THR A 238 -4.80 13.07 26.02
N GLY A 239 -5.69 12.14 25.65
CA GLY A 239 -6.83 11.75 26.48
C GLY A 239 -8.09 12.64 26.33
N GLU A 240 -7.97 13.87 25.78
CA GLU A 240 -9.09 14.74 25.42
C GLU A 240 -9.54 14.50 23.97
N ILE A 241 -8.58 14.34 23.06
CA ILE A 241 -8.80 14.08 21.64
C ILE A 241 -8.19 12.73 21.30
N ASN A 242 -9.00 11.82 20.77
CA ASN A 242 -8.54 10.53 20.27
C ASN A 242 -8.15 10.62 18.79
N VAL A 243 -6.96 10.14 18.41
CA VAL A 243 -6.57 10.00 17.01
C VAL A 243 -6.76 8.56 16.60
N THR A 244 -7.49 8.33 15.52
CA THR A 244 -7.82 7.00 15.01
C THR A 244 -7.85 6.98 13.49
N GLY A 245 -8.01 5.81 12.88
CA GLY A 245 -8.06 5.65 11.43
C GLY A 245 -7.21 4.48 10.95
N LEU A 246 -6.38 4.71 9.94
CA LEU A 246 -5.55 3.67 9.32
C LEU A 246 -4.07 3.99 9.49
N GLY A 247 -3.32 3.10 10.14
CA GLY A 247 -1.91 3.33 10.46
C GLY A 247 -1.10 2.04 10.59
N LEU A 248 0.23 2.16 10.49
CA LEU A 248 1.12 1.02 10.70
C LEU A 248 1.38 0.79 12.18
N PRO A 249 1.34 -0.45 12.67
CA PRO A 249 1.65 -0.75 14.06
C PRO A 249 3.01 -0.23 14.52
N SER A 250 4.05 -0.35 13.68
CA SER A 250 5.40 0.13 13.98
C SER A 250 5.48 1.65 14.21
N GLU A 251 4.65 2.42 13.49
CA GLU A 251 4.62 3.88 13.58
C GLU A 251 3.69 4.37 14.70
N MET A 252 2.63 3.58 14.99
CA MET A 252 1.58 3.98 15.93
C MET A 252 1.77 3.46 17.36
N ALA A 253 2.66 2.49 17.61
CA ALA A 253 2.84 1.88 18.93
C ALA A 253 3.09 2.92 20.04
N GLY A 254 4.01 3.85 19.84
CA GLY A 254 4.29 4.90 20.81
C GLY A 254 3.10 5.85 21.05
N HIS A 255 2.22 6.02 20.06
CA HIS A 255 1.02 6.84 20.18
C HIS A 255 -0.12 6.10 20.89
N VAL A 256 -0.16 4.76 20.80
CA VAL A 256 -1.04 3.94 21.63
C VAL A 256 -0.58 3.96 23.08
N ASP A 257 0.71 3.77 23.33
CA ASP A 257 1.30 3.79 24.68
C ASP A 257 1.10 5.13 25.39
N SER A 258 1.23 6.24 24.64
CA SER A 258 0.98 7.59 25.18
C SER A 258 -0.49 7.91 25.40
N GLY A 259 -1.41 7.13 24.81
CA GLY A 259 -2.85 7.37 24.85
C GLY A 259 -3.34 8.44 23.87
N ALA A 260 -2.52 8.91 22.95
CA ALA A 260 -2.93 9.80 21.85
C ALA A 260 -3.83 9.06 20.84
N SER A 261 -3.64 7.76 20.68
CA SER A 261 -4.52 6.87 19.93
C SER A 261 -4.97 5.71 20.81
N LYS A 262 -6.27 5.50 20.92
CA LYS A 262 -6.82 4.37 21.68
C LYS A 262 -6.90 3.10 20.86
N SER A 263 -7.16 3.23 19.57
CA SER A 263 -7.20 2.14 18.60
C SER A 263 -7.12 2.69 17.18
N PHE A 264 -6.61 1.88 16.28
CA PHE A 264 -6.56 2.14 14.83
C PHE A 264 -6.63 0.80 14.11
N ALA A 265 -6.74 0.82 12.79
CA ALA A 265 -6.78 -0.41 12.00
C ALA A 265 -5.87 -0.31 10.79
N ILE A 266 -5.50 -1.45 10.23
CA ILE A 266 -4.96 -1.59 8.89
C ILE A 266 -5.01 -3.08 8.47
N TRP A 267 -4.96 -3.35 7.17
CA TRP A 267 -4.60 -4.64 6.58
C TRP A 267 -3.08 -4.79 6.53
N ASN A 268 -2.60 -5.99 6.26
CA ASN A 268 -1.15 -6.20 6.08
C ASN A 268 -0.68 -5.63 4.73
N PRO A 269 0.15 -4.58 4.69
CA PRO A 269 0.65 -4.00 3.44
C PRO A 269 1.62 -4.93 2.69
N ILE A 270 2.35 -5.81 3.40
CA ILE A 270 3.22 -6.82 2.78
C ILE A 270 2.38 -7.76 1.92
N ASP A 271 1.27 -8.28 2.46
CA ASP A 271 0.38 -9.15 1.72
C ASP A 271 -0.31 -8.44 0.55
N LEU A 272 -0.57 -7.14 0.68
CA LEU A 272 -1.14 -6.34 -0.41
C LEU A 272 -0.17 -6.19 -1.59
N GLY A 273 1.10 -5.85 -1.31
CA GLY A 273 2.14 -5.76 -2.34
C GLY A 273 2.46 -7.12 -2.97
N TYR A 274 2.51 -8.18 -2.15
CA TYR A 274 2.63 -9.56 -2.62
C TYR A 274 1.51 -9.92 -3.61
N SER A 275 0.25 -9.66 -3.23
CA SER A 275 -0.91 -9.94 -4.07
C SER A 275 -0.89 -9.13 -5.38
N ALA A 276 -0.50 -7.85 -5.33
CA ALA A 276 -0.39 -7.02 -6.53
C ALA A 276 0.65 -7.58 -7.52
N ALA A 277 1.80 -8.07 -7.04
CA ALA A 277 2.82 -8.72 -7.86
C ALA A 277 2.32 -10.04 -8.45
N MET A 278 1.67 -10.91 -7.64
CA MET A 278 1.09 -12.17 -8.11
C MET A 278 0.02 -11.97 -9.17
N LEU A 279 -0.90 -11.02 -8.98
CA LEU A 279 -1.93 -10.69 -9.98
C LEU A 279 -1.32 -10.16 -11.28
N SER A 280 -0.29 -9.32 -11.18
CA SER A 280 0.43 -8.82 -12.35
C SER A 280 1.11 -9.96 -13.14
N ALA A 281 1.77 -10.87 -12.45
CA ALA A 281 2.40 -12.05 -13.06
C ALA A 281 1.35 -12.96 -13.72
N ALA A 282 0.22 -13.22 -13.04
CA ALA A 282 -0.86 -14.02 -13.59
C ALA A 282 -1.41 -13.43 -14.91
N LEU A 283 -1.58 -12.10 -14.98
CA LEU A 283 -2.01 -11.44 -16.22
C LEU A 283 -0.94 -11.54 -17.33
N ILE A 284 0.35 -11.45 -17.00
CA ILE A 284 1.44 -11.65 -17.97
C ILE A 284 1.37 -13.08 -18.52
N ASP A 285 1.10 -14.07 -17.66
CA ASP A 285 1.00 -15.50 -18.01
C ASP A 285 -0.32 -15.86 -18.73
N GLY A 286 -1.19 -14.88 -18.98
CA GLY A 286 -2.37 -15.06 -19.79
C GLY A 286 -3.69 -15.19 -19.03
N ALA A 287 -3.72 -14.94 -17.71
CA ALA A 287 -4.97 -14.83 -17.00
C ALA A 287 -5.79 -13.66 -17.57
N GLU A 288 -7.10 -13.84 -17.68
CA GLU A 288 -8.01 -12.82 -18.21
C GLU A 288 -8.81 -12.19 -17.06
N ALA A 289 -8.77 -10.86 -16.99
CA ALA A 289 -9.63 -10.11 -16.08
C ALA A 289 -11.03 -9.95 -16.70
N GLY A 290 -12.05 -10.38 -15.96
CA GLY A 290 -13.45 -10.29 -16.36
C GLY A 290 -14.36 -10.43 -15.15
N ALA A 291 -15.64 -10.01 -15.26
CA ALA A 291 -16.60 -10.16 -14.19
C ALA A 291 -16.72 -11.64 -13.78
N GLY A 292 -16.58 -11.93 -12.48
CA GLY A 292 -16.58 -13.29 -11.93
C GLY A 292 -15.29 -14.08 -12.17
N ALA A 293 -14.25 -13.47 -12.78
CA ALA A 293 -12.97 -14.15 -12.94
C ALA A 293 -12.31 -14.39 -11.58
N GLU A 294 -11.71 -15.56 -11.42
CA GLU A 294 -10.94 -15.94 -10.25
C GLU A 294 -9.46 -15.96 -10.62
N ILE A 295 -8.67 -15.05 -10.02
CA ILE A 295 -7.24 -14.89 -10.33
C ILE A 295 -6.42 -15.24 -9.07
N PRO A 296 -5.45 -16.16 -9.16
CA PRO A 296 -4.66 -16.58 -8.00
C PRO A 296 -3.76 -15.44 -7.50
N MET A 297 -3.68 -15.32 -6.16
CA MET A 297 -2.81 -14.39 -5.43
C MET A 297 -1.78 -15.15 -4.56
N GLY A 298 -1.30 -16.31 -4.99
CA GLY A 298 -0.36 -17.13 -4.24
C GLY A 298 -0.86 -17.49 -2.84
N ARG A 299 -0.07 -17.20 -1.79
CA ARG A 299 -0.45 -17.47 -0.38
C ARG A 299 -1.73 -16.77 0.09
N MET A 300 -2.15 -15.73 -0.62
CA MET A 300 -3.37 -14.98 -0.29
C MET A 300 -4.63 -15.59 -0.92
N GLY A 301 -4.50 -16.76 -1.59
CA GLY A 301 -5.63 -17.46 -2.19
C GLY A 301 -6.00 -16.91 -3.55
N THR A 302 -7.26 -16.55 -3.75
CA THR A 302 -7.81 -16.17 -5.06
C THR A 302 -8.60 -14.87 -4.97
N LEU A 303 -8.35 -13.95 -5.89
CA LEU A 303 -9.15 -12.74 -6.06
C LEU A 303 -10.33 -13.04 -6.99
N THR A 304 -11.54 -12.86 -6.50
CA THR A 304 -12.74 -12.90 -7.32
C THR A 304 -13.11 -11.48 -7.74
N LEU A 305 -13.22 -11.25 -9.04
CA LEU A 305 -13.54 -9.93 -9.60
C LEU A 305 -15.05 -9.71 -9.70
N ASP A 306 -15.50 -8.53 -9.31
CA ASP A 306 -16.88 -8.06 -9.51
C ASP A 306 -17.12 -7.54 -10.93
N ASP A 307 -18.32 -6.95 -11.18
CA ASP A 307 -18.71 -6.36 -12.47
C ASP A 307 -17.85 -5.14 -12.87
N ASN A 308 -17.13 -4.53 -11.91
CA ASN A 308 -16.20 -3.43 -12.12
C ASN A 308 -14.75 -3.88 -12.28
N MET A 309 -14.50 -5.19 -12.32
CA MET A 309 -13.15 -5.78 -12.31
C MET A 309 -12.39 -5.40 -11.05
N GLU A 310 -13.06 -5.41 -9.90
CA GLU A 310 -12.48 -5.12 -8.59
C GLU A 310 -12.65 -6.32 -7.66
N GLY A 311 -11.70 -6.51 -6.76
CA GLY A 311 -11.81 -7.50 -5.69
C GLY A 311 -11.06 -7.02 -4.46
N ALA A 312 -11.44 -7.53 -3.29
CA ALA A 312 -10.84 -7.19 -2.00
C ALA A 312 -9.90 -8.31 -1.53
N MET A 313 -8.76 -7.93 -0.94
CA MET A 313 -7.76 -8.87 -0.45
C MET A 313 -8.15 -9.49 0.90
N ALA A 314 -8.33 -8.66 1.93
CA ALA A 314 -8.54 -9.11 3.31
C ALA A 314 -9.24 -8.04 4.16
N ASP A 315 -9.75 -8.46 5.32
CA ASP A 315 -10.34 -7.52 6.27
C ASP A 315 -9.26 -6.75 7.04
N PRO A 316 -9.51 -5.47 7.45
CA PRO A 316 -8.62 -4.74 8.33
C PRO A 316 -8.56 -5.39 9.71
N PHE A 317 -7.38 -5.36 10.34
CA PHE A 317 -7.19 -5.76 11.72
C PHE A 317 -7.11 -4.53 12.63
N VAL A 318 -7.74 -4.61 13.82
CA VAL A 318 -7.75 -3.52 14.79
C VAL A 318 -6.60 -3.70 15.78
N TYR A 319 -5.85 -2.63 15.98
CA TYR A 319 -4.73 -2.53 16.92
C TYR A 319 -5.09 -1.58 18.06
N ASP A 320 -4.76 -2.00 19.28
CA ASP A 320 -4.91 -1.22 20.50
C ASP A 320 -3.86 -1.64 21.55
N SER A 321 -3.94 -1.11 22.76
CA SER A 321 -2.98 -1.41 23.83
C SER A 321 -2.95 -2.87 24.26
N SER A 322 -3.92 -3.70 23.88
CA SER A 322 -3.94 -5.12 24.25
C SER A 322 -3.13 -6.02 23.30
N ASN A 323 -2.83 -5.53 22.09
CA ASN A 323 -2.19 -6.34 21.06
C ASN A 323 -1.03 -5.65 20.31
N ILE A 324 -0.86 -4.34 20.44
CA ILE A 324 0.11 -3.57 19.63
C ILE A 324 1.56 -4.11 19.76
N ASP A 325 1.93 -4.60 20.94
CA ASP A 325 3.26 -5.12 21.20
C ASP A 325 3.63 -6.35 20.35
N ASP A 326 2.60 -7.13 19.93
CA ASP A 326 2.81 -8.31 19.10
C ASP A 326 3.06 -7.95 17.62
N PHE A 327 2.75 -6.70 17.21
CA PHE A 327 2.75 -6.29 15.80
C PHE A 327 3.72 -5.15 15.47
N LYS A 328 4.19 -4.38 16.46
CA LYS A 328 5.01 -3.17 16.26
C LYS A 328 6.33 -3.38 15.50
N ASP A 329 6.83 -4.61 15.45
CA ASP A 329 8.07 -4.95 14.76
C ASP A 329 7.85 -5.64 13.39
N ILE A 330 6.59 -5.81 12.95
CA ILE A 330 6.27 -6.55 11.72
C ILE A 330 6.31 -5.64 10.49
N PHE A 331 5.67 -4.50 10.52
CA PHE A 331 5.61 -3.50 9.44
C PHE A 331 5.22 -2.12 9.96
#